data_63f9e2bd4dab2be1922aaf15f101db63
#
_entry.id   63f9e2bd4dab2be1922aaf15f101db63
#
_cell.length_a   1.000
_cell.length_b   1.000
_cell.length_c   1.000
_cell.angle_alpha   90.00
_cell.angle_beta   90.00
_cell.angle_gamma   90.00
#
_symmetry.space_group_name_H-M   'P 1'
#
loop_
_entity.id
_entity.type
_entity.pdbx_description
1 polymer ?
#
loop_
_entity_poly.entity_id
_entity_poly.type
_entity_poly.pdbx_seq_one_letter_code
_entity_poly.pdbx_strand_id
1 'polypeptide(L)'
;MKKLILIITIVMIKNISLSAQNKKILFVLSTADTLELNKGQKLRQTGVFLNEFYLAYKSVSENGYTVEFATPNGVVATIDEESINDKYWKEILEIKNEAVEFITKDNSFNNPITLENAIENHDNYIGIIIPGGQGLMIDLIENKNIPTLLKHFAKENKPTGLICHAPSLILTIPAEENPYIGYKVNSVSPIEEFVIEKFIMKGKPKNRKIARQLRKLGLKYKSGLPKSNFAIKDRNLVTSQNPFSGNSFNILYLEALTEYLETKK
;
A
#
# COMPACT_ATOMS: atom_id res chain seq x y z
N MET A 1 -31.45 -43.50 5.58
CA MET A 1 -31.02 -42.60 4.49
C MET A 1 -31.20 -41.12 4.82
N LYS A 2 -32.36 -40.62 5.34
CA LYS A 2 -32.56 -39.19 5.67
C LYS A 2 -31.60 -38.61 6.71
N LYS A 3 -31.18 -39.36 7.74
CA LYS A 3 -30.24 -38.89 8.78
C LYS A 3 -28.78 -38.72 8.26
N LEU A 4 -28.37 -39.53 7.29
CA LEU A 4 -27.02 -39.44 6.72
C LEU A 4 -26.86 -38.20 5.84
N ILE A 5 -27.90 -37.83 5.08
CA ILE A 5 -27.93 -36.63 4.24
C ILE A 5 -27.86 -35.36 5.09
N LEU A 6 -28.51 -35.33 6.25
CA LEU A 6 -28.49 -34.18 7.16
C LEU A 6 -27.11 -33.95 7.77
N ILE A 7 -26.34 -35.02 8.09
CA ILE A 7 -24.99 -34.91 8.65
C ILE A 7 -24.02 -34.39 7.58
N ILE A 8 -24.12 -34.83 6.33
CA ILE A 8 -23.29 -34.35 5.21
C ILE A 8 -23.56 -32.86 4.95
N THR A 9 -24.81 -32.42 4.99
CA THR A 9 -25.18 -31.01 4.78
C THR A 9 -24.64 -30.11 5.90
N ILE A 10 -24.65 -30.54 7.15
CA ILE A 10 -24.11 -29.80 8.29
C ILE A 10 -22.58 -29.69 8.22
N VAL A 11 -21.88 -30.75 7.78
CA VAL A 11 -20.42 -30.72 7.59
C VAL A 11 -20.02 -29.79 6.45
N MET A 12 -20.78 -29.79 5.34
CA MET A 12 -20.54 -28.87 4.22
C MET A 12 -20.78 -27.40 4.62
N ILE A 13 -21.82 -27.11 5.40
CA ILE A 13 -22.09 -25.75 5.89
C ILE A 13 -20.99 -25.27 6.86
N LYS A 14 -20.45 -26.14 7.71
CA LYS A 14 -19.32 -25.78 8.58
C LYS A 14 -18.04 -25.47 7.79
N ASN A 15 -17.75 -26.21 6.73
CA ASN A 15 -16.59 -25.93 5.87
C ASN A 15 -16.75 -24.65 5.05
N ILE A 16 -17.95 -24.29 4.62
CA ILE A 16 -18.24 -23.04 3.93
C ILE A 16 -18.09 -21.84 4.91
N SER A 17 -18.52 -21.97 6.16
CA SER A 17 -18.34 -20.93 7.19
C SER A 17 -16.87 -20.71 7.58
N LEU A 18 -16.03 -21.74 7.54
CA LEU A 18 -14.61 -21.61 7.91
C LEU A 18 -13.78 -20.93 6.81
N SER A 19 -14.23 -20.97 5.55
CA SER A 19 -13.53 -20.32 4.42
C SER A 19 -13.91 -18.83 4.26
N ALA A 20 -14.97 -18.37 4.90
CA ALA A 20 -15.41 -16.97 4.87
C ALA A 20 -14.77 -16.09 5.96
N GLN A 21 -14.06 -16.69 6.92
CA GLN A 21 -13.47 -16.02 8.05
C GLN A 21 -11.99 -15.70 7.80
N ASN A 22 -11.67 -14.42 7.62
CA ASN A 22 -10.35 -13.79 7.50
C ASN A 22 -9.82 -13.57 6.07
N LYS A 23 -10.53 -12.78 5.27
CA LYS A 23 -9.96 -12.18 4.04
C LYS A 23 -9.70 -10.69 4.26
N LYS A 24 -9.09 -10.35 5.41
CA LYS A 24 -8.83 -8.94 5.76
C LYS A 24 -7.48 -8.47 5.25
N ILE A 25 -7.45 -7.32 4.60
CA ILE A 25 -6.25 -6.64 4.12
C ILE A 25 -6.03 -5.38 4.94
N LEU A 26 -4.80 -5.19 5.41
CA LEU A 26 -4.38 -4.00 6.12
C LEU A 26 -3.96 -2.92 5.12
N PHE A 27 -4.56 -1.73 5.22
CA PHE A 27 -4.05 -0.53 4.56
C PHE A 27 -3.37 0.35 5.59
N VAL A 28 -2.10 0.67 5.35
CA VAL A 28 -1.34 1.59 6.20
C VAL A 28 -1.23 2.94 5.52
N LEU A 29 -1.73 3.98 6.17
CA LEU A 29 -1.87 5.32 5.63
C LEU A 29 -1.11 6.35 6.47
N SER A 30 -0.55 7.35 5.80
CA SER A 30 0.12 8.49 6.44
C SER A 30 -0.89 9.50 6.99
N THR A 31 -0.55 10.14 8.10
CA THR A 31 -1.28 11.27 8.69
C THR A 31 -0.55 12.59 8.52
N ALA A 32 0.67 12.57 7.97
CA ALA A 32 1.46 13.78 7.77
C ALA A 32 0.79 14.69 6.73
N ASP A 33 0.66 15.95 7.07
CA ASP A 33 0.00 17.00 6.28
C ASP A 33 0.97 18.03 5.68
N THR A 34 2.17 18.14 6.24
CA THR A 34 3.14 19.19 5.89
C THR A 34 4.51 18.59 5.62
N LEU A 35 5.01 18.80 4.39
CA LEU A 35 6.33 18.41 3.94
C LEU A 35 7.29 19.59 3.95
N GLU A 36 8.41 19.45 4.66
CA GLU A 36 9.52 20.38 4.61
C GLU A 36 10.38 20.17 3.36
N LEU A 37 10.63 21.28 2.65
CA LEU A 37 11.47 21.31 1.47
C LEU A 37 12.67 22.22 1.68
N ASN A 38 13.78 21.94 0.98
CA ASN A 38 14.99 22.75 1.01
C ASN A 38 15.52 23.00 2.43
N LYS A 39 15.53 21.97 3.27
CA LYS A 39 15.98 22.03 4.68
C LYS A 39 15.13 23.00 5.54
N GLY A 40 13.81 22.91 5.40
CA GLY A 40 12.87 23.73 6.19
C GLY A 40 12.59 25.13 5.64
N GLN A 41 13.21 25.52 4.53
CA GLN A 41 12.99 26.85 3.93
C GLN A 41 11.63 27.02 3.26
N LYS A 42 10.93 25.91 2.96
CA LYS A 42 9.64 25.91 2.31
C LYS A 42 8.77 24.77 2.85
N LEU A 43 7.52 25.08 3.13
CA LEU A 43 6.49 24.11 3.51
C LEU A 43 5.57 23.83 2.33
N ARG A 44 5.07 22.59 2.24
CA ARG A 44 4.10 22.16 1.25
C ARG A 44 3.08 21.21 1.89
N GLN A 45 1.80 21.37 1.57
CA GLN A 45 0.77 20.41 1.90
C GLN A 45 1.09 19.04 1.24
N THR A 46 0.84 17.96 1.95
CA THR A 46 1.10 16.60 1.50
C THR A 46 0.13 15.61 2.15
N GLY A 47 0.31 14.33 1.86
CA GLY A 47 -0.53 13.27 2.40
C GLY A 47 -0.39 11.98 1.60
N VAL A 48 -1.41 11.15 1.71
CA VAL A 48 -1.64 9.95 0.89
C VAL A 48 -2.09 10.37 -0.52
N PHE A 49 -1.58 9.72 -1.54
CA PHE A 49 -1.97 10.00 -2.92
C PHE A 49 -3.28 9.28 -3.25
N LEU A 50 -4.37 10.06 -3.41
CA LEU A 50 -5.75 9.56 -3.39
C LEU A 50 -6.02 8.45 -4.42
N ASN A 51 -5.59 8.61 -5.68
CA ASN A 51 -5.89 7.59 -6.69
C ASN A 51 -5.10 6.28 -6.46
N GLU A 52 -3.87 6.35 -5.96
CA GLU A 52 -3.09 5.17 -5.60
C GLU A 52 -3.74 4.40 -4.46
N PHE A 53 -4.27 5.11 -3.49
CA PHE A 53 -5.03 4.55 -2.38
C PHE A 53 -6.36 3.96 -2.85
N TYR A 54 -7.20 4.79 -3.48
CA TYR A 54 -8.58 4.41 -3.75
C TYR A 54 -8.71 3.31 -4.81
N LEU A 55 -7.89 3.33 -5.86
CA LEU A 55 -7.90 2.28 -6.88
C LEU A 55 -7.47 0.92 -6.30
N ALA A 56 -6.51 0.89 -5.39
CA ALA A 56 -6.12 -0.34 -4.71
C ALA A 56 -7.21 -0.82 -3.74
N TYR A 57 -7.79 0.09 -2.94
CA TYR A 57 -8.92 -0.20 -2.05
C TYR A 57 -10.12 -0.77 -2.82
N LYS A 58 -10.58 -0.06 -3.86
CA LYS A 58 -11.71 -0.48 -4.69
C LYS A 58 -11.48 -1.87 -5.28
N SER A 59 -10.29 -2.12 -5.81
CA SER A 59 -9.93 -3.40 -6.41
C SER A 59 -10.04 -4.56 -5.41
N VAL A 60 -9.50 -4.45 -4.20
CA VAL A 60 -9.57 -5.54 -3.22
C VAL A 60 -10.99 -5.69 -2.65
N SER A 61 -11.71 -4.60 -2.41
CA SER A 61 -13.08 -4.61 -1.90
C SER A 61 -14.06 -5.26 -2.88
N GLU A 62 -13.99 -4.92 -4.16
CA GLU A 62 -14.83 -5.51 -5.21
C GLU A 62 -14.53 -7.01 -5.44
N ASN A 63 -13.33 -7.47 -5.06
CA ASN A 63 -12.96 -8.88 -5.08
C ASN A 63 -13.26 -9.62 -3.75
N GLY A 64 -14.08 -9.03 -2.88
CA GLY A 64 -14.63 -9.66 -1.69
C GLY A 64 -13.68 -9.73 -0.50
N TYR A 65 -12.62 -8.90 -0.48
CA TYR A 65 -11.76 -8.71 0.68
C TYR A 65 -12.29 -7.60 1.57
N THR A 66 -12.23 -7.80 2.88
CA THR A 66 -12.47 -6.73 3.85
C THR A 66 -11.19 -5.92 4.07
N VAL A 67 -11.34 -4.64 4.37
CA VAL A 67 -10.21 -3.73 4.58
C VAL A 67 -10.26 -3.15 5.98
N GLU A 68 -9.11 -3.04 6.61
CA GLU A 68 -8.89 -2.28 7.84
C GLU A 68 -7.82 -1.24 7.61
N PHE A 69 -8.08 -0.01 8.02
CA PHE A 69 -7.15 1.10 7.88
C PHE A 69 -6.38 1.31 9.17
N ALA A 70 -5.08 1.48 9.06
CA ALA A 70 -4.20 1.84 10.19
C ALA A 70 -3.38 3.08 9.85
N THR A 71 -3.23 3.93 10.86
CA THR A 71 -2.38 5.12 10.80
C THR A 71 -1.46 5.17 12.02
N PRO A 72 -0.40 5.99 12.03
CA PRO A 72 0.53 6.08 13.16
C PRO A 72 -0.16 6.20 14.53
N ASN A 73 -1.19 7.04 14.62
CA ASN A 73 -1.84 7.39 15.89
C ASN A 73 -3.35 7.12 15.92
N GLY A 74 -3.89 6.39 14.95
CA GLY A 74 -5.34 6.13 14.86
C GLY A 74 -6.17 7.36 14.48
N VAL A 75 -5.56 8.43 13.98
CA VAL A 75 -6.27 9.58 13.43
C VAL A 75 -6.45 9.43 11.92
N VAL A 76 -7.45 10.10 11.35
CA VAL A 76 -7.76 10.02 9.93
C VAL A 76 -6.54 10.38 9.06
N ALA A 77 -6.36 9.66 7.97
CA ALA A 77 -5.26 9.91 7.03
C ALA A 77 -5.43 11.26 6.32
N THR A 78 -4.32 11.96 6.12
CA THR A 78 -4.30 13.19 5.31
C THR A 78 -4.16 12.85 3.83
N ILE A 79 -4.95 13.49 2.99
CA ILE A 79 -4.87 13.33 1.52
C ILE A 79 -4.03 14.46 0.93
N ASP A 80 -3.10 14.12 0.03
CA ASP A 80 -2.35 15.11 -0.75
C ASP A 80 -3.30 15.79 -1.75
N GLU A 81 -3.51 17.10 -1.62
CA GLU A 81 -4.42 17.89 -2.48
C GLU A 81 -4.03 17.81 -3.96
N GLU A 82 -2.74 17.67 -4.28
CA GLU A 82 -2.28 17.47 -5.65
C GLU A 82 -2.90 16.22 -6.27
N SER A 83 -3.16 15.17 -5.49
CA SER A 83 -3.71 13.90 -5.96
C SER A 83 -5.17 13.98 -6.43
N ILE A 84 -5.89 15.02 -6.03
CA ILE A 84 -7.29 15.27 -6.42
C ILE A 84 -7.37 15.92 -7.82
N ASN A 85 -6.24 16.38 -8.38
CA ASN A 85 -6.23 17.03 -9.68
C ASN A 85 -6.63 16.05 -10.80
N ASP A 86 -7.55 16.50 -11.69
CA ASP A 86 -8.11 15.69 -12.79
C ASP A 86 -7.06 15.04 -13.70
N LYS A 87 -5.85 15.59 -13.79
CA LYS A 87 -4.79 15.01 -14.62
C LYS A 87 -4.41 13.57 -14.22
N TYR A 88 -4.69 13.16 -12.99
CA TYR A 88 -4.46 11.80 -12.48
C TYR A 88 -5.67 10.89 -12.65
N TRP A 89 -6.82 11.42 -13.09
CA TRP A 89 -8.11 10.74 -13.16
C TRP A 89 -8.76 10.80 -14.54
N LYS A 90 -8.06 11.30 -15.58
CA LYS A 90 -8.63 11.68 -16.89
C LYS A 90 -9.63 10.68 -17.49
N GLU A 91 -9.34 9.38 -17.38
CA GLU A 91 -10.15 8.32 -17.96
C GLU A 91 -11.13 7.69 -16.95
N ILE A 92 -11.12 8.16 -15.70
CA ILE A 92 -11.82 7.58 -14.56
C ILE A 92 -12.39 8.65 -13.62
N LEU A 93 -12.93 9.73 -14.16
CA LEU A 93 -13.47 10.85 -13.36
C LEU A 93 -14.64 10.44 -12.45
N GLU A 94 -15.42 9.43 -12.84
CA GLU A 94 -16.47 8.88 -11.98
C GLU A 94 -15.88 8.24 -10.74
N ILE A 95 -14.80 7.47 -10.89
CA ILE A 95 -14.08 6.86 -9.77
C ILE A 95 -13.44 7.93 -8.87
N LYS A 96 -13.01 9.07 -9.42
CA LYS A 96 -12.55 10.20 -8.60
C LYS A 96 -13.65 10.69 -7.66
N ASN A 97 -14.88 10.85 -8.17
CA ASN A 97 -16.01 11.32 -7.36
C ASN A 97 -16.33 10.30 -6.25
N GLU A 98 -16.33 9.01 -6.57
CA GLU A 98 -16.47 7.94 -5.58
C GLU A 98 -15.35 8.01 -4.51
N ALA A 99 -14.09 8.23 -4.92
CA ALA A 99 -12.96 8.34 -4.02
C ALA A 99 -13.10 9.53 -3.05
N VAL A 100 -13.52 10.69 -3.56
CA VAL A 100 -13.74 11.90 -2.73
C VAL A 100 -14.92 11.69 -1.78
N GLU A 101 -15.98 11.03 -2.22
CA GLU A 101 -17.11 10.70 -1.37
C GLU A 101 -16.68 9.71 -0.28
N PHE A 102 -15.91 8.69 -0.63
CA PHE A 102 -15.41 7.68 0.30
C PHE A 102 -14.60 8.31 1.44
N ILE A 103 -13.58 9.10 1.14
CA ILE A 103 -12.74 9.70 2.19
C ILE A 103 -13.50 10.67 3.12
N THR A 104 -14.64 11.18 2.67
CA THR A 104 -15.50 12.08 3.46
C THR A 104 -16.54 11.35 4.30
N LYS A 105 -17.05 10.20 3.83
CA LYS A 105 -18.22 9.56 4.42
C LYS A 105 -17.99 8.20 5.01
N ASP A 106 -16.94 7.47 4.55
CA ASP A 106 -16.71 6.11 5.01
C ASP A 106 -16.24 6.10 6.46
N ASN A 107 -16.99 5.35 7.30
CA ASN A 107 -16.72 5.29 8.73
C ASN A 107 -15.41 4.58 9.05
N SER A 108 -15.03 3.56 8.29
CA SER A 108 -13.81 2.79 8.54
C SER A 108 -12.55 3.60 8.19
N PHE A 109 -12.62 4.39 7.11
CA PHE A 109 -11.54 5.32 6.73
C PHE A 109 -11.38 6.46 7.76
N ASN A 110 -12.50 6.97 8.27
CA ASN A 110 -12.50 8.09 9.21
C ASN A 110 -12.22 7.68 10.66
N ASN A 111 -12.19 6.36 10.97
CA ASN A 111 -11.86 5.82 12.29
C ASN A 111 -10.82 4.69 12.17
N PRO A 112 -9.62 4.97 11.66
CA PRO A 112 -8.58 3.97 11.53
C PRO A 112 -8.06 3.50 12.90
N ILE A 113 -7.50 2.29 12.93
CA ILE A 113 -6.78 1.81 14.11
C ILE A 113 -5.36 2.38 14.16
N THR A 114 -4.70 2.25 15.32
CA THR A 114 -3.28 2.60 15.44
C THR A 114 -2.38 1.53 14.80
N LEU A 115 -1.15 1.89 14.42
CA LEU A 115 -0.15 0.91 13.97
C LEU A 115 0.23 -0.09 15.07
N GLU A 116 0.17 0.29 16.35
CA GLU A 116 0.35 -0.62 17.48
C GLU A 116 -0.73 -1.72 17.46
N ASN A 117 -2.00 -1.34 17.33
CA ASN A 117 -3.09 -2.31 17.25
C ASN A 117 -2.98 -3.20 16.01
N ALA A 118 -2.51 -2.65 14.88
CA ALA A 118 -2.26 -3.43 13.67
C ALA A 118 -1.17 -4.48 13.88
N ILE A 119 -0.10 -4.16 14.64
CA ILE A 119 0.96 -5.12 15.00
C ILE A 119 0.42 -6.21 15.93
N GLU A 120 -0.30 -5.84 16.97
CA GLU A 120 -0.87 -6.81 17.91
C GLU A 120 -1.82 -7.81 17.22
N ASN A 121 -2.45 -7.38 16.14
CA ASN A 121 -3.41 -8.16 15.37
C ASN A 121 -2.92 -8.60 13.98
N HIS A 122 -1.61 -8.56 13.74
CA HIS A 122 -1.03 -8.81 12.41
C HIS A 122 -1.42 -10.16 11.78
N ASP A 123 -1.73 -11.16 12.60
CA ASP A 123 -2.15 -12.48 12.12
C ASP A 123 -3.55 -12.48 11.48
N ASN A 124 -4.37 -11.49 11.81
CA ASN A 124 -5.70 -11.34 11.24
C ASN A 124 -5.70 -10.88 9.78
N TYR A 125 -4.55 -10.41 9.26
CA TYR A 125 -4.44 -9.93 7.89
C TYR A 125 -3.80 -10.96 6.99
N ILE A 126 -4.34 -11.11 5.79
CA ILE A 126 -3.78 -11.95 4.72
C ILE A 126 -2.90 -11.17 3.75
N GLY A 127 -2.86 -9.86 3.84
CA GLY A 127 -2.04 -8.98 3.02
C GLY A 127 -1.99 -7.56 3.59
N ILE A 128 -1.04 -6.78 3.10
CA ILE A 128 -0.86 -5.36 3.45
C ILE A 128 -0.68 -4.53 2.19
N ILE A 129 -1.29 -3.36 2.13
CA ILE A 129 -1.07 -2.35 1.09
C ILE A 129 -0.69 -1.03 1.74
N ILE A 130 0.37 -0.41 1.23
CA ILE A 130 0.80 0.94 1.61
C ILE A 130 0.81 1.79 0.33
N PRO A 131 -0.19 2.67 0.14
CA PRO A 131 -0.20 3.60 -0.99
C PRO A 131 0.89 4.65 -0.85
N GLY A 132 1.21 5.30 -1.96
CA GLY A 132 2.20 6.36 -1.96
C GLY A 132 1.69 7.71 -1.50
N GLY A 133 2.39 8.73 -1.93
CA GLY A 133 2.29 10.10 -1.45
C GLY A 133 3.54 10.48 -0.65
N GLN A 134 3.79 11.78 -0.49
CA GLN A 134 4.98 12.24 0.22
C GLN A 134 4.80 12.22 1.75
N GLY A 135 3.57 12.10 2.25
CA GLY A 135 3.29 12.02 3.68
C GLY A 135 4.04 10.87 4.36
N LEU A 136 4.04 9.67 3.72
CA LEU A 136 4.74 8.51 4.27
C LEU A 136 6.26 8.71 4.45
N MET A 137 6.85 9.64 3.69
CA MET A 137 8.27 10.01 3.79
C MET A 137 8.57 10.88 5.02
N ILE A 138 7.55 11.22 5.81
CA ILE A 138 7.64 12.03 7.02
C ILE A 138 7.37 11.16 8.24
N ASP A 139 6.19 10.56 8.32
CA ASP A 139 5.73 9.84 9.51
C ASP A 139 6.00 8.33 9.46
N LEU A 140 5.67 7.65 8.34
CA LEU A 140 5.84 6.19 8.27
C LEU A 140 7.31 5.78 8.18
N ILE A 141 8.14 6.54 7.47
CA ILE A 141 9.57 6.21 7.30
C ILE A 141 10.35 6.31 8.61
N GLU A 142 9.87 7.06 9.58
CA GLU A 142 10.47 7.21 10.91
C GLU A 142 9.74 6.37 11.99
N ASN A 143 8.66 5.67 11.60
CA ASN A 143 7.86 4.90 12.54
C ASN A 143 8.44 3.48 12.76
N LYS A 144 8.76 3.17 14.03
CA LYS A 144 9.36 1.89 14.46
C LYS A 144 8.50 0.65 14.17
N ASN A 145 7.20 0.84 13.95
CA ASN A 145 6.25 -0.24 13.72
C ASN A 145 6.27 -0.73 12.26
N ILE A 146 6.67 0.13 11.32
CA ILE A 146 6.75 -0.19 9.88
C ILE A 146 7.72 -1.34 9.59
N PRO A 147 9.00 -1.30 10.04
CA PRO A 147 9.90 -2.42 9.80
C PRO A 147 9.40 -3.74 10.43
N THR A 148 8.70 -3.67 11.56
CA THR A 148 8.13 -4.85 12.21
C THR A 148 7.01 -5.47 11.35
N LEU A 149 6.08 -4.66 10.88
CA LEU A 149 5.00 -5.12 9.97
C LEU A 149 5.59 -5.72 8.69
N LEU A 150 6.47 -5.00 8.00
CA LEU A 150 7.05 -5.47 6.73
C LEU A 150 7.82 -6.79 6.91
N LYS A 151 8.59 -6.96 8.00
CA LYS A 151 9.28 -8.21 8.31
C LYS A 151 8.30 -9.35 8.57
N HIS A 152 7.21 -9.09 9.31
CA HIS A 152 6.19 -10.09 9.58
C HIS A 152 5.52 -10.59 8.29
N PHE A 153 5.03 -9.67 7.44
CA PHE A 153 4.37 -10.04 6.18
C PHE A 153 5.32 -10.82 5.24
N ALA A 154 6.59 -10.43 5.19
CA ALA A 154 7.60 -11.14 4.41
C ALA A 154 7.85 -12.56 4.95
N LYS A 155 8.00 -12.72 6.27
CA LYS A 155 8.24 -14.00 6.94
C LYS A 155 7.10 -15.00 6.70
N GLU A 156 5.87 -14.52 6.77
CA GLU A 156 4.66 -15.31 6.57
C GLU A 156 4.28 -15.46 5.09
N ASN A 157 5.10 -14.95 4.16
CA ASN A 157 4.83 -14.89 2.72
C ASN A 157 3.49 -14.23 2.36
N LYS A 158 2.95 -13.38 3.24
CA LYS A 158 1.72 -12.62 3.01
C LYS A 158 1.97 -11.54 1.95
N PRO A 159 1.06 -11.35 0.98
CA PRO A 159 1.16 -10.31 -0.04
C PRO A 159 1.41 -8.92 0.55
N THR A 160 2.46 -8.27 0.06
CA THR A 160 2.87 -6.92 0.47
C THR A 160 2.84 -6.01 -0.74
N GLY A 161 1.93 -5.04 -0.76
CA GLY A 161 1.76 -4.05 -1.82
C GLY A 161 2.35 -2.70 -1.43
N LEU A 162 3.31 -2.18 -2.19
CA LEU A 162 3.95 -0.88 -1.94
C LEU A 162 3.90 -0.03 -3.21
N ILE A 163 3.25 1.14 -3.16
CA ILE A 163 2.98 1.97 -4.33
C ILE A 163 3.83 3.25 -4.32
N CYS A 164 4.42 3.62 -5.46
CA CYS A 164 5.09 4.89 -5.72
C CYS A 164 6.26 5.18 -4.76
N HIS A 165 6.05 5.95 -3.69
CA HIS A 165 7.07 6.25 -2.68
C HIS A 165 7.17 5.17 -1.60
N ALA A 166 6.14 4.34 -1.41
CA ALA A 166 6.07 3.35 -0.32
C ALA A 166 7.20 2.29 -0.33
N PRO A 167 7.80 1.89 -1.47
CA PRO A 167 8.97 1.01 -1.44
C PRO A 167 10.17 1.56 -0.67
N SER A 168 10.22 2.88 -0.41
CA SER A 168 11.23 3.47 0.49
C SER A 168 11.16 2.94 1.91
N LEU A 169 9.99 2.46 2.34
CA LEU A 169 9.80 1.89 3.68
C LEU A 169 10.61 0.59 3.89
N ILE A 170 11.01 -0.09 2.83
CA ILE A 170 11.95 -1.23 2.91
C ILE A 170 13.30 -0.79 3.49
N LEU A 171 13.68 0.48 3.30
CA LEU A 171 14.93 1.04 3.82
C LEU A 171 14.94 1.23 5.35
N THR A 172 13.78 1.13 6.00
CA THR A 172 13.67 1.21 7.48
C THR A 172 14.13 -0.06 8.18
N ILE A 173 14.25 -1.17 7.44
CA ILE A 173 14.70 -2.45 7.96
C ILE A 173 16.24 -2.50 7.86
N PRO A 174 16.97 -2.76 8.97
CA PRO A 174 18.41 -2.96 8.94
C PRO A 174 18.83 -4.00 7.89
N ALA A 175 19.95 -3.77 7.19
CA ALA A 175 20.35 -4.61 6.06
C ALA A 175 20.49 -6.09 6.43
N GLU A 176 21.03 -6.37 7.61
CA GLU A 176 21.23 -7.72 8.16
C GLU A 176 19.94 -8.47 8.48
N GLU A 177 18.83 -7.76 8.66
CA GLU A 177 17.51 -8.32 8.98
C GLU A 177 16.52 -8.20 7.81
N ASN A 178 16.94 -7.60 6.68
CA ASN A 178 16.02 -7.21 5.62
C ASN A 178 15.67 -8.39 4.70
N PRO A 179 14.42 -8.89 4.75
CA PRO A 179 14.01 -10.06 3.98
C PRO A 179 13.88 -9.76 2.48
N TYR A 180 13.87 -8.49 2.08
CA TYR A 180 13.66 -8.08 0.69
C TYR A 180 14.96 -7.96 -0.13
N ILE A 181 16.13 -8.16 0.47
CA ILE A 181 17.39 -8.13 -0.27
C ILE A 181 17.36 -9.13 -1.43
N GLY A 182 17.77 -8.67 -2.62
CA GLY A 182 17.72 -9.45 -3.86
C GLY A 182 16.36 -9.50 -4.56
N TYR A 183 15.29 -8.92 -3.99
CA TYR A 183 14.00 -8.82 -4.67
C TYR A 183 14.05 -7.82 -5.83
N LYS A 184 13.27 -8.11 -6.88
CA LYS A 184 12.98 -7.13 -7.93
C LYS A 184 11.94 -6.15 -7.41
N VAL A 185 12.21 -4.86 -7.55
CA VAL A 185 11.32 -3.79 -7.09
C VAL A 185 11.31 -2.63 -8.06
N ASN A 186 10.24 -1.84 -8.00
CA ASN A 186 10.21 -0.48 -8.53
C ASN A 186 9.74 0.48 -7.42
N SER A 187 9.77 1.75 -7.73
CA SER A 187 9.20 2.87 -6.98
C SER A 187 9.06 4.04 -7.94
N VAL A 188 8.65 5.20 -7.45
CA VAL A 188 8.80 6.44 -8.24
C VAL A 188 10.17 6.45 -8.92
N SER A 189 10.17 6.60 -10.26
CA SER A 189 11.41 6.53 -11.02
C SER A 189 12.29 7.76 -10.78
N PRO A 190 13.62 7.67 -11.00
CA PRO A 190 14.51 8.82 -10.82
C PRO A 190 14.10 10.04 -11.65
N ILE A 191 13.54 9.81 -12.85
CA ILE A 191 13.07 10.89 -13.74
C ILE A 191 11.79 11.51 -13.16
N GLU A 192 10.85 10.70 -12.68
CA GLU A 192 9.62 11.19 -12.06
C GLU A 192 9.93 11.93 -10.75
N GLU A 193 10.82 11.39 -9.91
CA GLU A 193 11.26 12.06 -8.68
C GLU A 193 11.87 13.44 -9.00
N PHE A 194 12.72 13.54 -10.03
CA PHE A 194 13.27 14.81 -10.47
C PHE A 194 12.18 15.80 -10.96
N VAL A 195 11.20 15.31 -11.73
CA VAL A 195 10.09 16.14 -12.24
C VAL A 195 9.22 16.64 -11.08
N ILE A 196 8.91 15.76 -10.12
CA ILE A 196 8.14 16.09 -8.92
C ILE A 196 8.89 17.16 -8.10
N GLU A 197 10.16 16.95 -7.82
CA GLU A 197 10.97 17.93 -7.08
C GLU A 197 11.06 19.29 -7.76
N LYS A 198 11.28 19.30 -9.07
CA LYS A 198 11.53 20.54 -9.81
C LYS A 198 10.26 21.32 -10.15
N PHE A 199 9.20 20.64 -10.58
CA PHE A 199 8.04 21.29 -11.18
C PHE A 199 6.78 21.26 -10.28
N ILE A 200 6.60 20.20 -9.50
CA ILE A 200 5.42 20.04 -8.64
C ILE A 200 5.71 20.62 -7.25
N MET A 201 6.70 20.11 -6.56
CA MET A 201 7.06 20.58 -5.21
C MET A 201 7.84 21.90 -5.25
N LYS A 202 8.59 22.16 -6.33
CA LYS A 202 9.53 23.30 -6.44
C LYS A 202 10.47 23.35 -5.23
N GLY A 203 11.01 22.19 -4.87
CA GLY A 203 11.90 22.02 -3.71
C GLY A 203 12.27 20.55 -3.50
N LYS A 204 13.27 20.32 -2.66
CA LYS A 204 13.81 18.99 -2.38
C LYS A 204 13.46 18.56 -0.97
N PRO A 205 12.78 17.41 -0.80
CA PRO A 205 12.52 16.86 0.54
C PRO A 205 13.78 16.26 1.16
N LYS A 206 13.75 15.98 2.47
CA LYS A 206 14.82 15.31 3.21
C LYS A 206 15.06 13.90 2.64
N ASN A 207 14.02 13.10 2.59
CA ASN A 207 14.04 11.73 2.10
C ASN A 207 13.78 11.71 0.59
N ARG A 208 14.74 11.24 -0.20
CA ARG A 208 14.73 11.29 -1.66
C ARG A 208 15.72 10.30 -2.26
N LYS A 209 15.77 10.21 -3.60
CA LYS A 209 16.63 9.30 -4.36
C LYS A 209 16.35 7.83 -4.03
N ILE A 210 15.06 7.49 -3.91
CA ILE A 210 14.56 6.19 -3.47
C ILE A 210 15.18 5.05 -4.28
N ALA A 211 15.11 5.12 -5.60
CA ALA A 211 15.68 4.11 -6.51
C ALA A 211 17.16 3.84 -6.26
N ARG A 212 17.95 4.89 -5.97
CA ARG A 212 19.37 4.76 -5.66
C ARG A 212 19.59 4.06 -4.33
N GLN A 213 18.79 4.40 -3.32
CA GLN A 213 18.91 3.82 -1.98
C GLN A 213 18.51 2.33 -2.00
N LEU A 214 17.42 1.96 -2.69
CA LEU A 214 16.99 0.58 -2.86
C LEU A 214 18.08 -0.27 -3.54
N ARG A 215 18.71 0.24 -4.62
CA ARG A 215 19.87 -0.44 -5.26
C ARG A 215 21.04 -0.60 -4.29
N LYS A 216 21.35 0.44 -3.51
CA LYS A 216 22.46 0.39 -2.52
C LYS A 216 22.21 -0.65 -1.44
N LEU A 217 20.95 -0.84 -1.04
CA LEU A 217 20.55 -1.87 -0.08
C LEU A 217 20.61 -3.29 -0.67
N GLY A 218 20.76 -3.46 -1.98
CA GLY A 218 20.87 -4.76 -2.63
C GLY A 218 19.60 -5.26 -3.32
N LEU A 219 18.58 -4.40 -3.52
CA LEU A 219 17.41 -4.74 -4.31
C LEU A 219 17.66 -4.58 -5.81
N LYS A 220 17.02 -5.40 -6.61
CA LYS A 220 17.11 -5.38 -8.09
C LYS A 220 16.09 -4.39 -8.65
N TYR A 221 16.40 -3.11 -8.55
CA TYR A 221 15.51 -2.03 -8.98
C TYR A 221 15.34 -1.98 -10.49
N LYS A 222 14.08 -1.84 -10.94
CA LYS A 222 13.71 -1.60 -12.34
C LYS A 222 12.71 -0.44 -12.41
N SER A 223 12.64 0.25 -13.54
CA SER A 223 11.62 1.26 -13.83
C SER A 223 11.14 1.16 -15.26
N GLY A 224 9.89 1.46 -15.48
CA GLY A 224 9.31 1.75 -16.78
C GLY A 224 9.54 3.23 -17.19
N LEU A 225 8.91 3.63 -18.28
CA LEU A 225 8.88 5.04 -18.70
C LEU A 225 8.08 5.87 -17.66
N PRO A 226 8.36 7.18 -17.55
CA PRO A 226 7.55 8.07 -16.73
C PRO A 226 6.07 7.99 -17.11
N LYS A 227 5.19 7.96 -16.10
CA LYS A 227 3.73 7.82 -16.22
C LYS A 227 3.25 6.51 -16.87
N SER A 228 4.12 5.52 -17.09
CA SER A 228 3.67 4.23 -17.59
C SER A 228 2.91 3.44 -16.53
N ASN A 229 1.99 2.60 -16.98
CA ASN A 229 1.33 1.58 -16.15
C ASN A 229 2.32 0.43 -15.89
N PHE A 230 3.13 0.54 -14.83
CA PHE A 230 4.23 -0.37 -14.55
C PHE A 230 4.28 -0.81 -13.09
N ALA A 231 4.08 -2.10 -12.87
CA ALA A 231 4.22 -2.76 -11.57
C ALA A 231 5.10 -4.01 -11.69
N ILE A 232 5.63 -4.48 -10.58
CA ILE A 232 6.46 -5.68 -10.49
C ILE A 232 5.95 -6.54 -9.33
N LYS A 233 5.79 -7.84 -9.57
CA LYS A 233 5.66 -8.86 -8.53
C LYS A 233 6.97 -9.66 -8.44
N ASP A 234 7.52 -9.81 -7.25
CA ASP A 234 8.59 -10.77 -6.95
C ASP A 234 8.26 -11.45 -5.63
N ARG A 235 7.95 -12.76 -5.71
CA ARG A 235 7.45 -13.53 -4.57
C ARG A 235 6.18 -12.88 -3.98
N ASN A 236 6.15 -12.60 -2.70
CA ASN A 236 5.02 -11.96 -2.02
C ASN A 236 4.99 -10.42 -2.13
N LEU A 237 6.01 -9.79 -2.71
CA LEU A 237 6.10 -8.34 -2.84
C LEU A 237 5.60 -7.86 -4.20
N VAL A 238 4.63 -6.95 -4.17
CA VAL A 238 4.14 -6.22 -5.35
C VAL A 238 4.44 -4.75 -5.18
N THR A 239 5.17 -4.18 -6.14
CA THR A 239 5.50 -2.74 -6.15
C THR A 239 5.01 -2.08 -7.42
N SER A 240 4.61 -0.81 -7.35
CA SER A 240 4.24 -0.01 -8.53
C SER A 240 4.88 1.35 -8.53
N GLN A 241 5.03 1.93 -9.74
CA GLN A 241 5.92 3.08 -9.95
C GLN A 241 5.28 4.42 -9.63
N ASN A 242 4.00 4.62 -9.95
CA ASN A 242 3.38 5.94 -10.01
C ASN A 242 1.85 5.87 -10.00
N PRO A 243 1.13 7.01 -9.94
CA PRO A 243 -0.34 7.06 -9.94
C PRO A 243 -1.02 6.43 -11.18
N PHE A 244 -0.30 6.21 -12.27
CA PHE A 244 -0.82 5.60 -13.50
C PHE A 244 -0.62 4.08 -13.53
N SER A 245 -0.04 3.51 -12.49
CA SER A 245 0.28 2.06 -12.39
C SER A 245 -0.80 1.24 -11.70
N GLY A 246 -1.96 1.83 -11.38
CA GLY A 246 -3.02 1.19 -10.60
C GLY A 246 -3.52 -0.13 -11.21
N ASN A 247 -3.74 -0.18 -12.53
CA ASN A 247 -4.22 -1.39 -13.18
C ASN A 247 -3.22 -2.55 -13.06
N SER A 248 -1.95 -2.33 -13.42
CA SER A 248 -0.91 -3.36 -13.28
C SER A 248 -0.70 -3.79 -11.83
N PHE A 249 -0.74 -2.84 -10.89
CA PHE A 249 -0.62 -3.14 -9.47
C PHE A 249 -1.76 -4.04 -9.00
N ASN A 250 -3.00 -3.68 -9.30
CA ASN A 250 -4.19 -4.40 -8.84
C ASN A 250 -4.20 -5.84 -9.36
N ILE A 251 -3.90 -6.06 -10.65
CA ILE A 251 -3.80 -7.39 -11.24
C ILE A 251 -2.76 -8.24 -10.48
N LEU A 252 -1.55 -7.73 -10.30
CA LEU A 252 -0.47 -8.48 -9.66
C LEU A 252 -0.72 -8.68 -8.15
N TYR A 253 -1.40 -7.76 -7.49
CA TYR A 253 -1.70 -7.91 -6.07
C TYR A 253 -2.80 -8.94 -5.83
N LEU A 254 -3.86 -8.95 -6.64
CA LEU A 254 -4.91 -9.98 -6.60
C LEU A 254 -4.36 -11.37 -6.94
N GLU A 255 -3.44 -11.46 -7.90
CA GLU A 255 -2.71 -12.69 -8.20
C GLU A 255 -1.91 -13.19 -6.99
N ALA A 256 -1.16 -12.29 -6.32
CA ALA A 256 -0.40 -12.64 -5.12
C ALA A 256 -1.31 -13.11 -3.96
N LEU A 257 -2.48 -12.49 -3.79
CA LEU A 257 -3.48 -12.92 -2.80
C LEU A 257 -4.02 -14.31 -3.13
N THR A 258 -4.29 -14.59 -4.40
CA THR A 258 -4.78 -15.90 -4.86
C THR A 258 -3.74 -16.98 -4.58
N GLU A 259 -2.48 -16.75 -4.99
CA GLU A 259 -1.37 -17.68 -4.73
C GLU A 259 -1.19 -17.94 -3.23
N TYR A 260 -1.22 -16.89 -2.40
CA TYR A 260 -1.11 -17.03 -0.95
C TYR A 260 -2.24 -17.90 -0.37
N LEU A 261 -3.49 -17.66 -0.77
CA LEU A 261 -4.63 -18.43 -0.28
C LEU A 261 -4.59 -19.90 -0.74
N GLU A 262 -4.02 -20.19 -1.90
CA GLU A 262 -3.81 -21.56 -2.37
C GLU A 262 -2.81 -22.33 -1.51
N THR A 263 -1.79 -21.67 -0.96
CA THR A 263 -0.83 -22.31 -0.03
C THR A 263 -1.42 -22.62 1.34
N LYS A 264 -2.61 -22.13 1.66
CA LYS A 264 -3.31 -22.34 2.95
C LYS A 264 -4.41 -23.40 2.88
N LYS A 265 -4.66 -23.94 1.68
CA LYS A 265 -5.59 -25.07 1.47
C LYS A 265 -4.88 -26.41 1.73
#